data_b55bcb436719ca4b870810ea3254d9bb
#
_entry.id   b55bcb436719ca4b870810ea3254d9bb
#
_cell.length_a   1.000
_cell.length_b   1.000
_cell.length_c   1.000
_cell.angle_alpha   90.00
_cell.angle_beta   90.00
_cell.angle_gamma   90.00
#
_symmetry.space_group_name_H-M   'P 1'
#
loop_
_entity.id
_entity.type
_entity.pdbx_description
1 polymer ?
#
loop_
_entity_poly.entity_id
_entity_poly.type
_entity_poly.pdbx_seq_one_letter_code
_entity_poly.pdbx_strand_id
1 'polypeptide(L)'
;MENIIKIDNLYFQYPHGEDEEPKLAIKGVSLEIEEGSFSAIIGQNGSGKSTLAKNLNGLLLPSKGAVYVSGMDTRDEDKIWDIRQTAGMVFQNPDNQLVSAIVEDDVAFGPENIGIDPVEIRARVDEALDAVKMGKYKRKAPHLLSGGQKQRIAIAGVVAIRPRCIIFDEPTAMLDPRGRKDIMEIIEKLHREGITVILITHFMDEAVKADRVVIMNKGEILLDGTPEHVFSQDELIRSARLDVPMAAEIAIYLRENGIDVPPEVVTAERLKEFVCQYK
;
A
#
# COMPACT_ATOMS: atom_id res chain seq x y z
N MET A 1 0.59 1.48 -21.34
CA MET A 1 -0.39 1.06 -20.32
C MET A 1 -1.11 2.31 -19.86
N GLU A 2 -2.34 2.22 -19.39
CA GLU A 2 -3.12 3.38 -18.92
C GLU A 2 -2.77 3.64 -17.45
N ASN A 3 -2.67 4.93 -17.07
CA ASN A 3 -2.43 5.30 -15.69
C ASN A 3 -3.75 5.26 -14.91
N ILE A 4 -3.86 4.38 -13.90
CA ILE A 4 -5.03 4.32 -13.03
C ILE A 4 -5.03 5.48 -12.03
N ILE A 5 -3.85 5.94 -11.59
CA ILE A 5 -3.69 7.11 -10.74
C ILE A 5 -2.71 8.08 -11.39
N LYS A 6 -3.10 9.35 -11.41
CA LYS A 6 -2.23 10.46 -11.81
C LYS A 6 -2.27 11.55 -10.77
N ILE A 7 -1.12 11.95 -10.29
CA ILE A 7 -0.93 13.05 -9.35
C ILE A 7 -0.18 14.16 -10.08
N ASP A 8 -0.74 15.36 -10.06
CA ASP A 8 -0.16 16.53 -10.71
C ASP A 8 0.09 17.64 -9.68
N ASN A 9 1.37 17.81 -9.34
CA ASN A 9 1.89 18.85 -8.45
C ASN A 9 1.09 19.00 -7.15
N LEU A 10 0.84 17.87 -6.46
CA LEU A 10 0.04 17.78 -5.25
C LEU A 10 0.71 18.48 -4.07
N TYR A 11 -0.02 19.42 -3.46
CA TYR A 11 0.28 19.96 -2.13
C TYR A 11 -0.87 19.64 -1.19
N PHE A 12 -0.52 19.31 0.04
CA PHE A 12 -1.52 19.09 1.08
C PHE A 12 -1.04 19.64 2.43
N GLN A 13 -1.97 20.32 3.10
CA GLN A 13 -1.79 20.90 4.42
C GLN A 13 -2.98 20.53 5.29
N TYR A 14 -2.71 20.03 6.51
CA TYR A 14 -3.78 19.84 7.49
C TYR A 14 -4.30 21.18 8.00
N PRO A 15 -5.58 21.28 8.39
CA PRO A 15 -6.09 22.44 9.13
C PRO A 15 -5.22 22.66 10.38
N HIS A 16 -4.91 23.90 10.67
CA HIS A 16 -4.08 24.32 11.82
C HIS A 16 -4.83 25.37 12.62
N GLY A 17 -4.50 25.50 13.93
CA GLY A 17 -5.02 26.55 14.78
C GLY A 17 -4.47 27.95 14.40
N GLU A 18 -5.11 29.01 14.86
CA GLU A 18 -4.72 30.40 14.55
C GLU A 18 -3.28 30.71 15.00
N ASP A 19 -2.77 30.03 16.04
CA ASP A 19 -1.44 30.23 16.62
C ASP A 19 -0.39 29.22 16.09
N GLU A 20 -0.72 28.32 15.16
CA GLU A 20 0.18 27.32 14.63
C GLU A 20 0.68 27.68 13.22
N GLU A 21 1.97 27.50 12.96
CA GLU A 21 2.50 27.65 11.60
C GLU A 21 1.99 26.57 10.67
N PRO A 22 1.50 26.94 9.47
CA PRO A 22 0.99 26.00 8.49
C PRO A 22 2.08 25.03 8.02
N LYS A 23 1.91 23.74 8.33
CA LYS A 23 2.86 22.70 7.94
C LYS A 23 2.35 21.89 6.77
N LEU A 24 3.03 22.01 5.63
CA LEU A 24 2.76 21.18 4.46
C LEU A 24 3.16 19.73 4.73
N ALA A 25 2.20 18.81 4.62
CA ALA A 25 2.44 17.37 4.69
C ALA A 25 2.88 16.78 3.35
N ILE A 26 2.42 17.38 2.24
CA ILE A 26 2.83 17.05 0.86
C ILE A 26 3.26 18.34 0.16
N LYS A 27 4.35 18.28 -0.62
CA LYS A 27 5.00 19.45 -1.21
C LYS A 27 5.35 19.22 -2.68
N GLY A 28 4.37 19.41 -3.57
CA GLY A 28 4.59 19.35 -5.02
C GLY A 28 4.86 17.95 -5.56
N VAL A 29 4.20 16.94 -5.00
CA VAL A 29 4.34 15.55 -5.47
C VAL A 29 3.65 15.37 -6.80
N SER A 30 4.37 14.85 -7.80
CA SER A 30 3.84 14.36 -9.07
C SER A 30 4.21 12.90 -9.25
N LEU A 31 3.23 12.04 -9.53
CA LEU A 31 3.43 10.59 -9.64
C LEU A 31 2.34 10.00 -10.52
N GLU A 32 2.68 9.03 -11.34
CA GLU A 32 1.73 8.25 -12.12
C GLU A 32 1.86 6.77 -11.74
N ILE A 33 0.72 6.08 -11.54
CA ILE A 33 0.67 4.65 -11.24
C ILE A 33 -0.02 3.95 -12.40
N GLU A 34 0.67 3.02 -13.02
CA GLU A 34 0.13 2.22 -14.12
C GLU A 34 -0.87 1.18 -13.60
N GLU A 35 -1.94 0.94 -14.37
CA GLU A 35 -2.90 -0.12 -14.04
C GLU A 35 -2.25 -1.49 -14.10
N GLY A 36 -2.56 -2.34 -13.12
CA GLY A 36 -1.98 -3.68 -12.98
C GLY A 36 -0.57 -3.70 -12.38
N SER A 37 0.03 -2.55 -12.03
CA SER A 37 1.34 -2.51 -11.40
C SER A 37 1.28 -2.70 -9.87
N PHE A 38 2.42 -3.09 -9.29
CA PHE A 38 2.63 -3.10 -7.85
C PHE A 38 3.66 -2.03 -7.48
N SER A 39 3.21 -0.95 -6.84
CA SER A 39 4.06 0.15 -6.37
C SER A 39 4.16 0.15 -4.84
N ALA A 40 5.37 0.23 -4.30
CA ALA A 40 5.61 0.43 -2.88
C ALA A 40 6.00 1.88 -2.60
N ILE A 41 5.39 2.50 -1.59
CA ILE A 41 5.72 3.85 -1.12
C ILE A 41 6.31 3.73 0.28
N ILE A 42 7.59 4.07 0.41
CA ILE A 42 8.33 3.99 1.68
C ILE A 42 8.81 5.36 2.14
N GLY A 43 9.16 5.46 3.40
CA GLY A 43 9.64 6.71 4.00
C GLY A 43 9.51 6.69 5.52
N GLN A 44 10.14 7.64 6.19
CA GLN A 44 10.02 7.78 7.64
C GLN A 44 8.60 8.12 8.10
N ASN A 45 8.35 7.92 9.39
CA ASN A 45 7.13 8.42 10.02
C ASN A 45 7.06 9.96 9.87
N GLY A 46 5.92 10.45 9.42
CA GLY A 46 5.71 11.87 9.13
C GLY A 46 6.28 12.34 7.78
N SER A 47 6.75 11.45 6.89
CA SER A 47 7.19 11.83 5.54
C SER A 47 6.04 12.15 4.58
N GLY A 48 4.77 11.90 4.95
CA GLY A 48 3.59 12.22 4.14
C GLY A 48 2.91 11.01 3.48
N LYS A 49 3.39 9.77 3.66
CA LYS A 49 2.87 8.55 2.98
C LYS A 49 1.37 8.33 3.18
N SER A 50 0.90 8.27 4.43
CA SER A 50 -0.53 8.05 4.71
C SER A 50 -1.39 9.24 4.27
N THR A 51 -0.82 10.46 4.27
CA THR A 51 -1.48 11.64 3.71
C THR A 51 -1.61 11.51 2.20
N LEU A 52 -0.57 11.06 1.52
CA LEU A 52 -0.60 10.75 0.09
C LEU A 52 -1.66 9.68 -0.19
N ALA A 53 -1.63 8.54 0.51
CA ALA A 53 -2.61 7.46 0.36
C ALA A 53 -4.05 7.94 0.44
N LYS A 54 -4.37 8.79 1.42
CA LYS A 54 -5.71 9.36 1.60
C LYS A 54 -6.12 10.34 0.50
N ASN A 55 -5.15 10.98 -0.16
CA ASN A 55 -5.44 11.80 -1.34
C ASN A 55 -5.75 10.93 -2.58
N LEU A 56 -5.17 9.71 -2.66
CA LEU A 56 -5.37 8.82 -3.82
C LEU A 56 -6.80 8.27 -3.93
N ASN A 57 -7.58 8.24 -2.85
CA ASN A 57 -8.98 7.78 -2.90
C ASN A 57 -9.99 8.86 -2.46
N GLY A 58 -9.56 10.12 -2.44
CA GLY A 58 -10.43 11.25 -2.11
C GLY A 58 -10.91 11.30 -0.66
N LEU A 59 -10.20 10.67 0.30
CA LEU A 59 -10.43 10.89 1.74
C LEU A 59 -9.88 12.23 2.20
N LEU A 60 -8.80 12.68 1.57
CA LEU A 60 -8.26 14.03 1.71
C LEU A 60 -8.22 14.65 0.32
N LEU A 61 -8.51 15.95 0.22
CA LEU A 61 -8.51 16.67 -1.04
C LEU A 61 -7.27 17.57 -1.15
N PRO A 62 -6.66 17.67 -2.35
CA PRO A 62 -5.51 18.53 -2.58
C PRO A 62 -5.73 19.98 -2.15
N SER A 63 -4.77 20.57 -1.42
CA SER A 63 -4.75 22.01 -1.14
C SER A 63 -4.36 22.80 -2.40
N LYS A 64 -3.46 22.22 -3.24
CA LYS A 64 -3.08 22.69 -4.59
C LYS A 64 -2.72 21.48 -5.44
N GLY A 65 -2.75 21.65 -6.77
CA GLY A 65 -2.54 20.57 -7.72
C GLY A 65 -3.79 19.72 -7.88
N ALA A 66 -3.65 18.51 -8.39
CA ALA A 66 -4.77 17.60 -8.63
C ALA A 66 -4.37 16.13 -8.45
N VAL A 67 -5.35 15.29 -8.12
CA VAL A 67 -5.24 13.83 -8.12
C VAL A 67 -6.38 13.27 -8.95
N TYR A 68 -6.04 12.41 -9.91
CA TYR A 68 -6.98 11.75 -10.78
C TYR A 68 -6.94 10.24 -10.55
N VAL A 69 -8.11 9.61 -10.47
CA VAL A 69 -8.29 8.16 -10.39
C VAL A 69 -9.09 7.72 -11.61
N SER A 70 -8.49 6.95 -12.50
CA SER A 70 -9.09 6.60 -13.81
C SER A 70 -9.64 7.82 -14.54
N GLY A 71 -8.90 8.95 -14.53
CA GLY A 71 -9.29 10.21 -15.16
C GLY A 71 -10.29 11.06 -14.37
N MET A 72 -10.84 10.56 -13.25
CA MET A 72 -11.77 11.31 -12.39
C MET A 72 -11.00 12.15 -11.37
N ASP A 73 -11.27 13.46 -11.30
CA ASP A 73 -10.66 14.36 -10.31
C ASP A 73 -11.21 14.04 -8.90
N THR A 74 -10.36 13.85 -7.90
CA THR A 74 -10.79 13.56 -6.53
C THR A 74 -11.55 14.69 -5.85
N ARG A 75 -11.56 15.91 -6.43
CA ARG A 75 -12.34 17.07 -5.96
C ARG A 75 -13.77 17.09 -6.50
N ASP A 76 -14.09 16.24 -7.47
CA ASP A 76 -15.44 16.14 -8.04
C ASP A 76 -16.33 15.30 -7.09
N GLU A 77 -17.21 15.99 -6.35
CA GLU A 77 -18.10 15.37 -5.37
C GLU A 77 -19.04 14.34 -6.00
N ASP A 78 -19.44 14.56 -7.27
CA ASP A 78 -20.31 13.64 -8.00
C ASP A 78 -19.61 12.33 -8.38
N LYS A 79 -18.24 12.33 -8.39
CA LYS A 79 -17.40 11.17 -8.75
C LYS A 79 -16.78 10.44 -7.55
N ILE A 80 -16.97 10.92 -6.35
CA ILE A 80 -16.28 10.39 -5.17
C ILE A 80 -16.60 8.90 -4.92
N TRP A 81 -17.83 8.47 -5.22
CA TRP A 81 -18.20 7.06 -5.07
C TRP A 81 -17.55 6.17 -6.13
N ASP A 82 -17.52 6.61 -7.39
CA ASP A 82 -16.84 5.91 -8.48
C ASP A 82 -15.32 5.79 -8.21
N ILE A 83 -14.72 6.86 -7.67
CA ILE A 83 -13.32 6.91 -7.26
C ILE A 83 -13.05 5.87 -6.17
N ARG A 84 -13.86 5.82 -5.11
CA ARG A 84 -13.69 4.88 -4.00
C ARG A 84 -13.98 3.42 -4.37
N GLN A 85 -14.86 3.19 -5.35
CA GLN A 85 -15.05 1.87 -5.94
C GLN A 85 -13.85 1.45 -6.78
N THR A 86 -13.23 2.39 -7.51
CA THR A 86 -12.07 2.13 -8.36
C THR A 86 -10.81 1.89 -7.52
N ALA A 87 -10.57 2.74 -6.51
CA ALA A 87 -9.40 2.72 -5.65
C ALA A 87 -9.82 2.51 -4.18
N GLY A 88 -9.92 1.24 -3.78
CA GLY A 88 -10.23 0.86 -2.40
C GLY A 88 -9.03 1.10 -1.47
N MET A 89 -9.29 1.32 -0.17
CA MET A 89 -8.24 1.55 0.82
C MET A 89 -8.35 0.61 2.01
N VAL A 90 -7.23 0.03 2.41
CA VAL A 90 -7.06 -0.76 3.64
C VAL A 90 -6.23 0.04 4.61
N PHE A 91 -6.76 0.30 5.81
CA PHE A 91 -6.11 1.11 6.82
C PHE A 91 -5.13 0.31 7.69
N GLN A 92 -4.19 1.02 8.32
CA GLN A 92 -3.19 0.46 9.23
C GLN A 92 -3.82 -0.29 10.40
N ASN A 93 -4.86 0.29 11.02
CA ASN A 93 -5.58 -0.34 12.14
C ASN A 93 -6.93 -0.87 11.65
N PRO A 94 -7.12 -2.21 11.60
CA PRO A 94 -8.38 -2.81 11.16
C PRO A 94 -9.56 -2.47 12.07
N ASP A 95 -9.35 -2.16 13.35
CA ASP A 95 -10.44 -1.77 14.25
C ASP A 95 -11.09 -0.43 13.85
N ASN A 96 -10.40 0.41 13.08
CA ASN A 96 -10.97 1.64 12.52
C ASN A 96 -11.79 1.40 11.25
N GLN A 97 -11.74 0.20 10.68
CA GLN A 97 -12.39 -0.15 9.42
C GLN A 97 -13.58 -1.09 9.62
N LEU A 98 -13.51 -1.99 10.62
CA LEU A 98 -14.54 -2.97 10.92
C LEU A 98 -15.67 -2.30 11.71
N VAL A 99 -16.91 -2.35 11.19
CA VAL A 99 -18.08 -1.64 11.74
C VAL A 99 -19.21 -2.57 12.16
N SER A 100 -19.25 -3.81 11.63
CA SER A 100 -20.37 -4.74 11.87
C SER A 100 -20.11 -5.69 13.03
N ALA A 101 -21.19 -6.23 13.57
CA ALA A 101 -21.11 -7.21 14.67
C ALA A 101 -20.70 -8.61 14.21
N ILE A 102 -20.86 -8.93 12.93
CA ILE A 102 -20.60 -10.23 12.31
C ILE A 102 -19.70 -10.00 11.09
N VAL A 103 -18.75 -10.92 10.87
CA VAL A 103 -17.75 -10.81 9.80
C VAL A 103 -18.39 -10.76 8.40
N GLU A 104 -19.38 -11.62 8.10
CA GLU A 104 -20.02 -11.63 6.78
C GLU A 104 -20.77 -10.32 6.49
N ASP A 105 -21.39 -9.70 7.49
CA ASP A 105 -22.08 -8.42 7.36
C ASP A 105 -21.07 -7.27 7.16
N ASP A 106 -19.89 -7.36 7.79
CA ASP A 106 -18.84 -6.38 7.62
C ASP A 106 -18.26 -6.39 6.20
N VAL A 107 -18.05 -7.58 5.64
CA VAL A 107 -17.59 -7.75 4.25
C VAL A 107 -18.66 -7.36 3.25
N ALA A 108 -19.95 -7.55 3.56
CA ALA A 108 -21.09 -7.15 2.73
C ALA A 108 -21.29 -5.62 2.68
N PHE A 109 -20.84 -4.90 3.73
CA PHE A 109 -21.10 -3.47 3.90
C PHE A 109 -20.70 -2.61 2.68
N GLY A 110 -19.54 -2.87 2.08
CA GLY A 110 -19.10 -2.18 0.88
C GLY A 110 -20.01 -2.42 -0.32
N PRO A 111 -20.21 -3.67 -0.75
CA PRO A 111 -21.14 -4.03 -1.82
C PRO A 111 -22.57 -3.52 -1.63
N GLU A 112 -23.11 -3.53 -0.40
CA GLU A 112 -24.43 -2.97 -0.08
C GLU A 112 -24.51 -1.47 -0.34
N ASN A 113 -23.51 -0.71 0.09
CA ASN A 113 -23.45 0.75 -0.09
C ASN A 113 -23.37 1.18 -1.55
N ILE A 114 -22.84 0.33 -2.42
CA ILE A 114 -22.77 0.60 -3.87
C ILE A 114 -23.96 0.01 -4.64
N GLY A 115 -24.96 -0.55 -3.94
CA GLY A 115 -26.23 -1.00 -4.51
C GLY A 115 -26.16 -2.29 -5.33
N ILE A 116 -25.23 -3.21 -4.98
CA ILE A 116 -25.12 -4.54 -5.62
C ILE A 116 -26.35 -5.39 -5.25
N ASP A 117 -26.79 -6.24 -6.17
CA ASP A 117 -27.90 -7.17 -5.93
C ASP A 117 -27.58 -8.13 -4.77
N PRO A 118 -28.53 -8.40 -3.84
CA PRO A 118 -28.30 -9.24 -2.67
C PRO A 118 -27.77 -10.65 -2.97
N VAL A 119 -28.15 -11.25 -4.10
CA VAL A 119 -27.65 -12.57 -4.51
C VAL A 119 -26.18 -12.49 -4.88
N GLU A 120 -25.80 -11.44 -5.61
CA GLU A 120 -24.40 -11.18 -5.98
C GLU A 120 -23.56 -10.79 -4.77
N ILE A 121 -24.09 -10.00 -3.82
CA ILE A 121 -23.39 -9.67 -2.56
C ILE A 121 -22.95 -10.93 -1.85
N ARG A 122 -23.84 -11.91 -1.69
CA ARG A 122 -23.51 -13.18 -1.03
C ARG A 122 -22.35 -13.90 -1.70
N ALA A 123 -22.35 -13.98 -3.03
CA ALA A 123 -21.27 -14.61 -3.79
C ALA A 123 -19.95 -13.84 -3.60
N ARG A 124 -19.98 -12.50 -3.69
CA ARG A 124 -18.78 -11.65 -3.50
C ARG A 124 -18.20 -11.77 -2.10
N VAL A 125 -19.05 -11.85 -1.07
CA VAL A 125 -18.63 -12.03 0.33
C VAL A 125 -17.92 -13.38 0.52
N ASP A 126 -18.50 -14.47 0.02
CA ASP A 126 -17.89 -15.80 0.13
C ASP A 126 -16.55 -15.85 -0.64
N GLU A 127 -16.48 -15.34 -1.87
CA GLU A 127 -15.25 -15.24 -2.67
C GLU A 127 -14.16 -14.40 -1.96
N ALA A 128 -14.53 -13.22 -1.43
CA ALA A 128 -13.59 -12.34 -0.74
C ALA A 128 -13.04 -12.97 0.55
N LEU A 129 -13.91 -13.63 1.33
CA LEU A 129 -13.48 -14.33 2.55
C LEU A 129 -12.56 -15.52 2.23
N ASP A 130 -12.82 -16.23 1.14
CA ASP A 130 -11.97 -17.35 0.69
C ASP A 130 -10.62 -16.84 0.17
N ALA A 131 -10.60 -15.70 -0.56
CA ALA A 131 -9.37 -15.07 -1.05
C ALA A 131 -8.37 -14.77 0.09
N VAL A 132 -8.90 -14.37 1.27
CA VAL A 132 -8.09 -14.07 2.46
C VAL A 132 -8.02 -15.23 3.47
N LYS A 133 -8.51 -16.44 3.12
CA LYS A 133 -8.51 -17.65 3.95
C LYS A 133 -9.34 -17.49 5.26
N MET A 134 -10.45 -16.75 5.22
CA MET A 134 -11.28 -16.42 6.39
C MET A 134 -12.72 -17.01 6.35
N GLY A 135 -13.08 -17.79 5.34
CA GLY A 135 -14.44 -18.35 5.15
C GLY A 135 -15.03 -19.03 6.38
N LYS A 136 -14.21 -19.77 7.17
CA LYS A 136 -14.66 -20.45 8.42
C LYS A 136 -15.03 -19.50 9.56
N TYR A 137 -14.70 -18.21 9.44
CA TYR A 137 -14.96 -17.19 10.46
C TYR A 137 -16.15 -16.29 10.12
N LYS A 138 -16.84 -16.50 9.00
CA LYS A 138 -17.87 -15.60 8.47
C LYS A 138 -18.99 -15.25 9.46
N ARG A 139 -19.36 -16.18 10.35
CA ARG A 139 -20.40 -15.96 11.38
C ARG A 139 -19.84 -15.52 12.74
N LYS A 140 -18.56 -15.27 12.85
CA LYS A 140 -17.95 -14.79 14.10
C LYS A 140 -18.06 -13.28 14.22
N ALA A 141 -18.00 -12.81 15.48
CA ALA A 141 -17.88 -11.39 15.76
C ALA A 141 -16.41 -10.93 15.58
N PRO A 142 -16.13 -9.78 14.93
CA PRO A 142 -14.78 -9.29 14.72
C PRO A 142 -13.95 -9.13 15.99
N HIS A 143 -14.55 -8.75 17.12
CA HIS A 143 -13.85 -8.59 18.38
C HIS A 143 -13.27 -9.90 18.96
N LEU A 144 -13.72 -11.06 18.47
CA LEU A 144 -13.19 -12.38 18.85
C LEU A 144 -12.00 -12.83 17.99
N LEU A 145 -11.57 -11.99 17.04
CA LEU A 145 -10.50 -12.30 16.10
C LEU A 145 -9.17 -11.68 16.57
N SER A 146 -8.05 -12.34 16.21
CA SER A 146 -6.71 -11.76 16.38
C SER A 146 -6.49 -10.58 15.43
N GLY A 147 -5.50 -9.71 15.70
CA GLY A 147 -5.19 -8.56 14.84
C GLY A 147 -4.95 -8.94 13.38
N GLY A 148 -4.19 -10.01 13.11
CA GLY A 148 -3.98 -10.50 11.75
C GLY A 148 -5.24 -11.06 11.09
N GLN A 149 -6.15 -11.65 11.85
CA GLN A 149 -7.45 -12.08 11.34
C GLN A 149 -8.35 -10.89 11.01
N LYS A 150 -8.40 -9.87 11.87
CA LYS A 150 -9.12 -8.62 11.61
C LYS A 150 -8.60 -7.92 10.36
N GLN A 151 -7.27 -7.86 10.18
CA GLN A 151 -6.66 -7.28 8.99
C GLN A 151 -7.08 -8.01 7.71
N ARG A 152 -7.15 -9.35 7.74
CA ARG A 152 -7.66 -10.13 6.61
C ARG A 152 -9.13 -9.82 6.31
N ILE A 153 -9.97 -9.63 7.34
CA ILE A 153 -11.38 -9.25 7.13
C ILE A 153 -11.47 -7.83 6.53
N ALA A 154 -10.66 -6.87 7.01
CA ALA A 154 -10.61 -5.54 6.44
C ALA A 154 -10.21 -5.58 4.94
N ILE A 155 -9.25 -6.44 4.56
CA ILE A 155 -8.89 -6.67 3.15
C ILE A 155 -10.06 -7.29 2.39
N ALA A 156 -10.75 -8.31 2.96
CA ALA A 156 -11.90 -8.94 2.32
C ALA A 156 -13.03 -7.94 2.03
N GLY A 157 -13.31 -7.00 2.96
CA GLY A 157 -14.31 -5.95 2.76
C GLY A 157 -14.00 -5.05 1.57
N VAL A 158 -12.72 -4.75 1.34
CA VAL A 158 -12.30 -3.98 0.16
C VAL A 158 -12.35 -4.83 -1.11
N VAL A 159 -11.90 -6.09 -1.06
CA VAL A 159 -11.91 -7.02 -2.21
C VAL A 159 -13.33 -7.32 -2.69
N ALA A 160 -14.32 -7.40 -1.78
CA ALA A 160 -15.72 -7.65 -2.11
C ALA A 160 -16.35 -6.56 -3.00
N ILE A 161 -15.80 -5.33 -2.99
CA ILE A 161 -16.19 -4.23 -3.89
C ILE A 161 -15.69 -4.49 -5.33
N ARG A 162 -14.67 -5.36 -5.50
CA ARG A 162 -13.96 -5.63 -6.76
C ARG A 162 -13.30 -4.38 -7.36
N PRO A 163 -12.43 -3.68 -6.58
CA PRO A 163 -11.75 -2.48 -7.07
C PRO A 163 -10.69 -2.83 -8.12
N ARG A 164 -10.34 -1.86 -8.97
CA ARG A 164 -9.22 -1.97 -9.93
C ARG A 164 -7.87 -1.69 -9.27
N CYS A 165 -7.87 -0.94 -8.15
CA CYS A 165 -6.69 -0.59 -7.37
C CYS A 165 -6.98 -0.76 -5.87
N ILE A 166 -6.02 -1.27 -5.10
CA ILE A 166 -6.09 -1.30 -3.64
C ILE A 166 -4.88 -0.59 -3.07
N ILE A 167 -5.16 0.40 -2.22
CA ILE A 167 -4.17 1.16 -1.46
C ILE A 167 -4.08 0.56 -0.05
N PHE A 168 -2.93 0.01 0.30
CA PHE A 168 -2.66 -0.56 1.61
C PHE A 168 -1.82 0.42 2.42
N ASP A 169 -2.40 1.03 3.47
CA ASP A 169 -1.67 1.95 4.36
C ASP A 169 -1.12 1.19 5.57
N GLU A 170 0.13 0.78 5.50
CA GLU A 170 0.87 0.01 6.52
C GLU A 170 0.11 -1.23 7.04
N PRO A 171 -0.39 -2.13 6.17
CA PRO A 171 -1.30 -3.21 6.54
C PRO A 171 -0.68 -4.27 7.46
N THR A 172 0.64 -4.26 7.61
CA THR A 172 1.43 -5.25 8.34
C THR A 172 2.05 -4.70 9.63
N ALA A 173 1.98 -3.38 9.87
CA ALA A 173 2.71 -2.69 10.94
C ALA A 173 2.38 -3.22 12.36
N MET A 174 1.15 -3.69 12.59
CA MET A 174 0.68 -4.17 13.89
C MET A 174 0.73 -5.69 14.04
N LEU A 175 1.41 -6.39 13.11
CA LEU A 175 1.40 -7.84 13.05
C LEU A 175 2.75 -8.46 13.44
N ASP A 176 2.70 -9.67 13.97
CA ASP A 176 3.86 -10.53 14.15
C ASP A 176 4.48 -10.96 12.79
N PRO A 177 5.70 -11.49 12.75
CA PRO A 177 6.35 -11.84 11.48
C PRO A 177 5.57 -12.84 10.63
N ARG A 178 4.83 -13.77 11.26
CA ARG A 178 3.99 -14.72 10.55
C ARG A 178 2.76 -14.04 9.94
N GLY A 179 2.09 -13.19 10.71
CA GLY A 179 0.95 -12.39 10.24
C GLY A 179 1.34 -11.49 9.08
N ARG A 180 2.52 -10.84 9.15
CA ARG A 180 3.05 -10.03 8.05
C ARG A 180 3.23 -10.85 6.78
N LYS A 181 3.87 -12.00 6.86
CA LYS A 181 4.05 -12.90 5.71
C LYS A 181 2.71 -13.30 5.09
N ASP A 182 1.74 -13.69 5.94
CA ASP A 182 0.42 -14.09 5.47
C ASP A 182 -0.33 -12.96 4.74
N ILE A 183 -0.22 -11.70 5.22
CA ILE A 183 -0.82 -10.53 4.55
C ILE A 183 -0.10 -10.24 3.23
N MET A 184 1.23 -10.28 3.21
CA MET A 184 1.99 -10.07 1.97
C MET A 184 1.67 -11.12 0.91
N GLU A 185 1.49 -12.41 1.29
CA GLU A 185 1.04 -13.45 0.35
C GLU A 185 -0.33 -13.13 -0.28
N ILE A 186 -1.26 -12.55 0.51
CA ILE A 186 -2.56 -12.10 0.01
C ILE A 186 -2.39 -10.93 -0.97
N ILE A 187 -1.60 -9.92 -0.62
CA ILE A 187 -1.34 -8.75 -1.47
C ILE A 187 -0.73 -9.18 -2.81
N GLU A 188 0.32 -10.03 -2.77
CA GLU A 188 0.97 -10.55 -3.97
C GLU A 188 0.01 -11.41 -4.83
N LYS A 189 -0.92 -12.15 -4.18
CA LYS A 189 -1.94 -12.90 -4.89
C LYS A 189 -2.91 -11.97 -5.63
N LEU A 190 -3.42 -10.93 -4.95
CA LEU A 190 -4.32 -9.94 -5.56
C LEU A 190 -3.67 -9.22 -6.74
N HIS A 191 -2.38 -8.87 -6.61
CA HIS A 191 -1.62 -8.31 -7.74
C HIS A 191 -1.53 -9.28 -8.92
N ARG A 192 -1.19 -10.56 -8.69
CA ARG A 192 -1.17 -11.60 -9.76
C ARG A 192 -2.53 -11.83 -10.41
N GLU A 193 -3.63 -11.53 -9.74
CA GLU A 193 -5.00 -11.54 -10.27
C GLU A 193 -5.35 -10.27 -11.08
N GLY A 194 -4.39 -9.35 -11.25
CA GLY A 194 -4.50 -8.15 -12.09
C GLY A 194 -4.94 -6.89 -11.35
N ILE A 195 -5.07 -6.93 -10.02
CA ILE A 195 -5.40 -5.75 -9.22
C ILE A 195 -4.15 -4.87 -9.09
N THR A 196 -4.28 -3.58 -9.35
CA THR A 196 -3.22 -2.60 -9.07
C THR A 196 -3.02 -2.49 -7.56
N VAL A 197 -1.76 -2.57 -7.11
CA VAL A 197 -1.41 -2.50 -5.69
C VAL A 197 -0.57 -1.27 -5.42
N ILE A 198 -0.97 -0.49 -4.41
CA ILE A 198 -0.16 0.57 -3.81
C ILE A 198 0.06 0.19 -2.34
N LEU A 199 1.28 -0.19 -1.99
CA LEU A 199 1.64 -0.61 -0.65
C LEU A 199 2.44 0.50 0.04
N ILE A 200 1.90 1.07 1.10
CA ILE A 200 2.67 1.91 2.01
C ILE A 200 3.23 1.02 3.10
N THR A 201 4.54 1.04 3.27
CA THR A 201 5.21 0.26 4.31
C THR A 201 6.48 0.96 4.78
N HIS A 202 6.93 0.60 5.97
CA HIS A 202 8.25 0.94 6.49
C HIS A 202 9.18 -0.29 6.54
N PHE A 203 8.73 -1.44 6.05
CA PHE A 203 9.52 -2.66 5.94
C PHE A 203 10.12 -2.79 4.55
N MET A 204 11.44 -2.70 4.45
CA MET A 204 12.15 -2.75 3.17
C MET A 204 12.01 -4.10 2.46
N ASP A 205 11.94 -5.21 3.23
CA ASP A 205 11.72 -6.56 2.70
C ASP A 205 10.31 -6.76 2.10
N GLU A 206 9.36 -5.88 2.42
CA GLU A 206 8.05 -5.83 1.76
C GLU A 206 8.13 -5.01 0.48
N ALA A 207 8.78 -3.84 0.56
CA ALA A 207 8.91 -2.92 -0.57
C ALA A 207 9.69 -3.51 -1.75
N VAL A 208 10.69 -4.35 -1.49
CA VAL A 208 11.51 -4.98 -2.52
C VAL A 208 10.73 -5.98 -3.40
N LYS A 209 9.51 -6.37 -3.00
CA LYS A 209 8.62 -7.26 -3.77
C LYS A 209 7.77 -6.52 -4.81
N ALA A 210 7.75 -5.19 -4.78
CA ALA A 210 7.03 -4.38 -5.72
C ALA A 210 7.78 -4.25 -7.06
N ASP A 211 7.06 -3.91 -8.13
CA ASP A 211 7.67 -3.58 -9.42
C ASP A 211 8.36 -2.23 -9.40
N ARG A 212 7.88 -1.33 -8.53
CA ARG A 212 8.36 0.05 -8.38
C ARG A 212 8.38 0.46 -6.91
N VAL A 213 9.42 1.18 -6.52
CA VAL A 213 9.59 1.74 -5.17
C VAL A 213 9.69 3.26 -5.27
N VAL A 214 8.88 3.96 -4.49
CA VAL A 214 8.90 5.42 -4.33
C VAL A 214 9.29 5.75 -2.91
N ILE A 215 10.37 6.52 -2.73
CA ILE A 215 10.80 6.98 -1.40
C ILE A 215 10.28 8.40 -1.17
N MET A 216 9.48 8.57 -0.11
CA MET A 216 9.05 9.88 0.36
C MET A 216 9.91 10.38 1.52
N ASN A 217 10.34 11.64 1.44
CA ASN A 217 11.04 12.32 2.51
C ASN A 217 10.50 13.74 2.68
N LYS A 218 10.05 14.10 3.90
CA LYS A 218 9.58 15.45 4.27
C LYS A 218 8.51 16.05 3.34
N GLY A 219 7.64 15.19 2.81
CA GLY A 219 6.53 15.58 1.92
C GLY A 219 6.87 15.60 0.43
N GLU A 220 8.05 15.20 0.04
CA GLU A 220 8.54 15.17 -1.35
C GLU A 220 8.93 13.75 -1.75
N ILE A 221 9.00 13.47 -3.06
CA ILE A 221 9.60 12.24 -3.58
C ILE A 221 11.11 12.43 -3.64
N LEU A 222 11.86 11.54 -2.97
CA LEU A 222 13.31 11.52 -2.95
C LEU A 222 13.87 10.63 -4.05
N LEU A 223 13.31 9.43 -4.21
CA LEU A 223 13.71 8.43 -5.21
C LEU A 223 12.47 7.75 -5.77
N ASP A 224 12.56 7.33 -7.02
CA ASP A 224 11.51 6.64 -7.74
C ASP A 224 12.13 5.72 -8.81
N GLY A 225 11.82 4.44 -8.78
CA GLY A 225 12.36 3.47 -9.74
C GLY A 225 12.10 2.03 -9.37
N THR A 226 12.77 1.11 -10.06
CA THR A 226 12.73 -0.31 -9.69
C THR A 226 13.39 -0.53 -8.32
N PRO A 227 13.04 -1.61 -7.60
CA PRO A 227 13.70 -1.93 -6.32
C PRO A 227 15.23 -1.95 -6.43
N GLU A 228 15.77 -2.52 -7.51
CA GLU A 228 17.21 -2.58 -7.74
C GLU A 228 17.83 -1.19 -7.88
N HIS A 229 17.19 -0.32 -8.67
CA HIS A 229 17.66 1.05 -8.86
C HIS A 229 17.62 1.85 -7.55
N VAL A 230 16.52 1.75 -6.81
CA VAL A 230 16.32 2.50 -5.58
C VAL A 230 17.26 2.02 -4.49
N PHE A 231 17.29 0.72 -4.20
CA PHE A 231 18.07 0.16 -3.09
C PHE A 231 19.58 0.04 -3.38
N SER A 232 20.04 0.26 -4.62
CA SER A 232 21.46 0.42 -4.92
C SER A 232 22.01 1.80 -4.48
N GLN A 233 21.13 2.76 -4.14
CA GLN A 233 21.52 4.12 -3.71
C GLN A 233 21.51 4.24 -2.17
N ASP A 234 22.23 3.33 -1.51
CA ASP A 234 22.23 3.16 -0.06
C ASP A 234 22.64 4.43 0.71
N GLU A 235 23.62 5.19 0.24
CA GLU A 235 24.04 6.45 0.88
C GLU A 235 22.88 7.46 0.94
N LEU A 236 22.11 7.61 -0.15
CA LEU A 236 20.98 8.52 -0.23
C LEU A 236 19.84 8.06 0.67
N ILE A 237 19.55 6.75 0.69
CA ILE A 237 18.55 6.14 1.55
C ILE A 237 18.89 6.34 3.02
N ARG A 238 20.14 6.08 3.41
CA ARG A 238 20.62 6.30 4.79
C ARG A 238 20.60 7.78 5.17
N SER A 239 20.86 8.70 4.23
CA SER A 239 20.73 10.16 4.47
C SER A 239 19.30 10.56 4.81
N ALA A 240 18.31 9.85 4.25
CA ALA A 240 16.89 9.98 4.58
C ALA A 240 16.51 9.20 5.86
N ARG A 241 17.48 8.64 6.59
CA ARG A 241 17.34 7.81 7.79
C ARG A 241 16.42 6.61 7.56
N LEU A 242 16.53 5.99 6.40
CA LEU A 242 15.87 4.73 6.07
C LEU A 242 16.92 3.62 6.01
N ASP A 243 16.48 2.40 6.26
CA ASP A 243 17.30 1.22 6.07
C ASP A 243 17.17 0.70 4.64
N VAL A 244 18.07 -0.22 4.26
CA VAL A 244 17.97 -0.98 3.02
C VAL A 244 17.47 -2.40 3.33
N PRO A 245 16.98 -3.17 2.33
CA PRO A 245 16.64 -4.58 2.53
C PRO A 245 17.84 -5.37 3.09
N MET A 246 17.59 -6.37 3.93
CA MET A 246 18.65 -7.17 4.55
C MET A 246 19.62 -7.79 3.53
N ALA A 247 19.10 -8.23 2.37
CA ALA A 247 19.94 -8.78 1.30
C ALA A 247 20.89 -7.70 0.70
N ALA A 248 20.41 -6.47 0.55
CA ALA A 248 21.23 -5.34 0.09
C ALA A 248 22.29 -4.99 1.15
N GLU A 249 21.96 -5.01 2.44
CA GLU A 249 22.90 -4.74 3.52
C GLU A 249 24.04 -5.77 3.54
N ILE A 250 23.71 -7.05 3.37
CA ILE A 250 24.73 -8.11 3.23
C ILE A 250 25.58 -7.90 1.98
N ALA A 251 24.98 -7.53 0.84
CA ALA A 251 25.70 -7.26 -0.40
C ALA A 251 26.66 -6.06 -0.25
N ILE A 252 26.24 -5.00 0.45
CA ILE A 252 27.10 -3.85 0.79
C ILE A 252 28.29 -4.31 1.65
N TYR A 253 28.02 -5.05 2.73
CA TYR A 253 29.08 -5.57 3.60
C TYR A 253 30.10 -6.44 2.85
N LEU A 254 29.62 -7.31 1.95
CA LEU A 254 30.53 -8.14 1.13
C LEU A 254 31.41 -7.28 0.22
N ARG A 255 30.87 -6.22 -0.41
CA ARG A 255 31.64 -5.26 -1.23
C ARG A 255 32.72 -4.53 -0.42
N GLU A 256 32.39 -4.08 0.78
CA GLU A 256 33.34 -3.42 1.69
C GLU A 256 34.50 -4.36 2.09
N ASN A 257 34.27 -5.69 2.06
CA ASN A 257 35.28 -6.70 2.33
C ASN A 257 35.94 -7.28 1.07
N GLY A 258 35.84 -6.60 -0.07
CA GLY A 258 36.59 -6.92 -1.29
C GLY A 258 35.93 -7.99 -2.18
N ILE A 259 34.68 -8.37 -1.94
CA ILE A 259 33.91 -9.26 -2.80
C ILE A 259 33.11 -8.42 -3.77
N ASP A 260 33.29 -8.63 -5.08
CA ASP A 260 32.61 -7.88 -6.13
C ASP A 260 31.17 -8.36 -6.31
N VAL A 261 30.26 -7.85 -5.46
CA VAL A 261 28.81 -8.14 -5.52
C VAL A 261 28.14 -7.05 -6.35
N PRO A 262 27.38 -7.40 -7.42
CA PRO A 262 26.67 -6.43 -8.24
C PRO A 262 25.72 -5.55 -7.39
N PRO A 263 25.62 -4.22 -7.68
CA PRO A 263 24.75 -3.30 -6.92
C PRO A 263 23.26 -3.71 -6.93
N GLU A 264 22.81 -4.41 -7.97
CA GLU A 264 21.44 -4.88 -8.17
C GLU A 264 21.07 -6.08 -7.28
N VAL A 265 22.01 -6.60 -6.49
CA VAL A 265 21.74 -7.68 -5.53
C VAL A 265 21.08 -7.08 -4.29
N VAL A 266 19.75 -6.88 -4.37
CA VAL A 266 18.94 -6.27 -3.31
C VAL A 266 17.86 -7.21 -2.76
N THR A 267 17.66 -8.38 -3.39
CA THR A 267 16.71 -9.41 -2.93
C THR A 267 17.43 -10.64 -2.39
N ALA A 268 16.75 -11.37 -1.51
CA ALA A 268 17.30 -12.62 -0.94
C ALA A 268 17.58 -13.68 -2.01
N GLU A 269 16.73 -13.74 -3.04
CA GLU A 269 16.87 -14.65 -4.18
C GLU A 269 18.15 -14.35 -4.97
N ARG A 270 18.37 -13.08 -5.35
CA ARG A 270 19.59 -12.67 -6.08
C ARG A 270 20.85 -12.84 -5.25
N LEU A 271 20.78 -12.53 -3.93
CA LEU A 271 21.91 -12.76 -3.05
C LEU A 271 22.27 -14.26 -2.97
N LYS A 272 21.27 -15.12 -2.84
CA LYS A 272 21.46 -16.58 -2.86
C LYS A 272 22.08 -17.04 -4.19
N GLU A 273 21.57 -16.58 -5.33
CA GLU A 273 22.11 -16.91 -6.64
C GLU A 273 23.58 -16.50 -6.75
N PHE A 274 23.90 -15.27 -6.36
CA PHE A 274 25.27 -14.75 -6.33
C PHE A 274 26.19 -15.63 -5.47
N VAL A 275 25.80 -15.92 -4.22
CA VAL A 275 26.62 -16.73 -3.28
C VAL A 275 26.82 -18.16 -3.80
N CYS A 276 25.79 -18.76 -4.44
CA CYS A 276 25.92 -20.11 -5.01
C CYS A 276 26.84 -20.16 -6.25
N GLN A 277 26.98 -19.05 -6.97
CA GLN A 277 27.86 -18.93 -8.15
C GLN A 277 29.28 -18.45 -7.80
N TYR A 278 29.43 -17.84 -6.64
CA TYR A 278 30.74 -17.34 -6.17
C TYR A 278 31.68 -18.51 -5.85
N LYS A 279 32.80 -18.58 -6.58
CA LYS A 279 33.82 -19.62 -6.44
C LYS A 279 35.12 -19.05 -5.91
#